data_2c51e7633e7d95e6361aed85d0810de9
#
_entry.id   2c51e7633e7d95e6361aed85d0810de9
#
_cell.length_a   1.000
_cell.length_b   1.000
_cell.length_c   1.000
_cell.angle_alpha   90.00
_cell.angle_beta   90.00
_cell.angle_gamma   90.00
#
_symmetry.space_group_name_H-M   'P 1'
#
loop_
_entity.id
_entity.type
_entity.pdbx_description
1 polymer ?
#
loop_
_entity_poly.entity_id
_entity_poly.type
_entity_poly.pdbx_seq_one_letter_code
_entity_poly.pdbx_strand_id
1 'polypeptide(L)'
;MAEVFGYARVSRKEQDPGAQEAELRAAGCSRVFVDHGESSRIADRPEWRKLIDVAARPGDTIKVRKLDRLAGSERLMIEVLSELNDRGLNIVSLTEPAIDTTTPMGKALYGIVVVFAQLRVDTIRENTRLGLEHARSQGRVGGRPTVMTAERIAAAQKMRAENQSYAHIGRVLGVGTSSVIRALAK
;
A
#
# COMPACT_ATOMS: atom_id res chain seq x y z
N MET A 1 27.95 15.94 5.70
CA MET A 1 27.06 17.04 5.27
C MET A 1 25.77 16.39 4.82
N ALA A 2 24.61 16.98 5.15
CA ALA A 2 23.33 16.49 4.65
C ALA A 2 23.26 16.66 3.12
N GLU A 3 22.87 15.62 2.43
CA GLU A 3 22.70 15.63 0.98
C GLU A 3 21.28 16.07 0.58
N VAL A 4 21.18 16.60 -0.64
CA VAL A 4 19.91 17.03 -1.23
C VAL A 4 19.64 16.19 -2.47
N PHE A 5 18.60 15.36 -2.39
CA PHE A 5 18.16 14.51 -3.47
C PHE A 5 16.89 15.05 -4.13
N GLY A 6 16.75 14.85 -5.42
CA GLY A 6 15.53 15.12 -6.16
C GLY A 6 14.76 13.84 -6.41
N TYR A 7 13.42 13.91 -6.34
CA TYR A 7 12.56 12.83 -6.83
C TYR A 7 11.50 13.36 -7.76
N ALA A 8 11.37 12.72 -8.90
CA ALA A 8 10.34 12.98 -9.89
C ALA A 8 9.58 11.70 -10.24
N ARG A 9 8.29 11.85 -10.54
CA ARG A 9 7.48 10.80 -11.12
C ARG A 9 6.79 11.33 -12.37
N VAL A 10 7.08 10.72 -13.50
CA VAL A 10 6.53 11.13 -14.79
C VAL A 10 5.52 10.10 -15.29
N SER A 11 4.34 10.56 -15.71
CA SER A 11 3.37 9.70 -16.36
C SER A 11 3.77 9.49 -17.82
N ARG A 12 3.30 8.39 -18.45
CA ARG A 12 3.53 8.13 -19.88
C ARG A 12 2.99 9.24 -20.80
N LYS A 13 2.10 10.10 -20.30
CA LYS A 13 1.51 11.22 -21.03
C LYS A 13 2.28 12.54 -20.84
N GLU A 14 3.17 12.62 -19.87
CA GLU A 14 4.03 13.80 -19.70
C GLU A 14 5.15 13.77 -20.73
N GLN A 15 5.14 14.78 -21.60
CA GLN A 15 5.99 14.84 -22.80
C GLN A 15 7.44 15.21 -22.51
N ASP A 16 7.81 15.66 -21.31
CA ASP A 16 9.18 16.07 -20.97
C ASP A 16 9.60 15.69 -19.55
N PRO A 17 10.12 14.45 -19.35
CA PRO A 17 10.76 14.06 -18.10
C PRO A 17 11.97 14.93 -17.76
N GLY A 18 12.67 15.43 -18.78
CA GLY A 18 13.88 16.22 -18.63
C GLY A 18 13.63 17.57 -17.97
N ALA A 19 12.47 18.19 -18.17
CA ALA A 19 12.14 19.47 -17.57
C ALA A 19 12.05 19.37 -16.03
N GLN A 20 11.41 18.33 -15.49
CA GLN A 20 11.31 18.14 -14.04
C GLN A 20 12.70 17.83 -13.43
N GLU A 21 13.50 17.03 -14.10
CA GLU A 21 14.86 16.73 -13.65
C GLU A 21 15.74 17.98 -13.65
N ALA A 22 15.68 18.79 -14.71
CA ALA A 22 16.40 20.05 -14.80
C ALA A 22 16.00 21.04 -13.69
N GLU A 23 14.69 21.17 -13.40
CA GLU A 23 14.16 21.99 -12.31
C GLU A 23 14.70 21.55 -10.94
N LEU A 24 14.73 20.25 -10.65
CA LEU A 24 15.27 19.71 -9.42
C LEU A 24 16.79 19.90 -9.31
N ARG A 25 17.53 19.74 -10.41
CA ARG A 25 18.97 20.03 -10.46
C ARG A 25 19.27 21.52 -10.22
N ALA A 26 18.48 22.39 -10.85
CA ALA A 26 18.59 23.84 -10.63
C ALA A 26 18.24 24.23 -9.18
N ALA A 27 17.38 23.46 -8.51
CA ALA A 27 17.08 23.64 -7.10
C ALA A 27 18.18 23.08 -6.15
N GLY A 28 19.33 22.63 -6.68
CA GLY A 28 20.48 22.20 -5.90
C GLY A 28 20.47 20.72 -5.49
N CYS A 29 19.70 19.86 -6.18
CA CYS A 29 19.77 18.42 -5.95
C CYS A 29 21.07 17.84 -6.52
N SER A 30 21.81 17.11 -5.68
CA SER A 30 23.06 16.41 -6.08
C SER A 30 22.79 15.26 -7.04
N ARG A 31 21.66 14.56 -6.81
CA ARG A 31 21.16 13.45 -7.64
C ARG A 31 19.65 13.53 -7.75
N VAL A 32 19.11 13.10 -8.91
CA VAL A 32 17.68 13.05 -9.15
C VAL A 32 17.29 11.60 -9.52
N PHE A 33 16.26 11.10 -8.85
CA PHE A 33 15.68 9.78 -9.07
C PHE A 33 14.35 9.95 -9.78
N VAL A 34 14.15 9.22 -10.88
CA VAL A 34 12.98 9.40 -11.75
C VAL A 34 12.28 8.07 -11.97
N ASP A 35 11.05 7.94 -11.47
CA ASP A 35 10.20 6.81 -11.79
C ASP A 35 9.27 7.12 -12.96
N HIS A 36 9.14 6.15 -13.86
CA HIS A 36 8.29 6.24 -15.05
C HIS A 36 7.04 5.36 -14.87
N GLY A 37 5.86 5.93 -15.02
CA GLY A 37 4.60 5.19 -15.00
C GLY A 37 3.49 5.78 -14.16
N GLU A 38 2.29 5.23 -14.31
CA GLU A 38 1.08 5.66 -13.60
C GLU A 38 0.83 4.86 -12.30
N SER A 39 1.79 4.03 -11.85
CA SER A 39 1.57 3.19 -10.68
C SER A 39 1.30 4.01 -9.42
N SER A 40 0.15 3.73 -8.82
CA SER A 40 -0.20 4.28 -7.50
C SER A 40 0.46 3.52 -6.34
N ARG A 41 1.18 2.42 -6.62
CA ARG A 41 1.82 1.59 -5.60
C ARG A 41 3.29 1.93 -5.44
N ILE A 42 3.76 2.10 -4.20
CA ILE A 42 5.20 2.34 -3.90
C ILE A 42 6.06 1.14 -4.35
N ALA A 43 5.53 -0.09 -4.28
CA ALA A 43 6.26 -1.29 -4.70
C ALA A 43 6.71 -1.24 -6.17
N ASP A 44 5.98 -0.51 -7.01
CA ASP A 44 6.27 -0.37 -8.44
C ASP A 44 7.14 0.87 -8.76
N ARG A 45 7.86 1.41 -7.76
CA ARG A 45 8.70 2.60 -7.86
C ARG A 45 10.14 2.28 -7.48
N PRO A 46 10.91 1.67 -8.37
CA PRO A 46 12.27 1.22 -8.08
C PRO A 46 13.22 2.36 -7.73
N GLU A 47 13.11 3.52 -8.39
CA GLU A 47 13.98 4.66 -8.10
C GLU A 47 13.63 5.33 -6.76
N TRP A 48 12.34 5.36 -6.37
CA TRP A 48 11.94 5.76 -5.03
C TRP A 48 12.56 4.84 -3.96
N ARG A 49 12.45 3.54 -4.14
CA ARG A 49 13.04 2.57 -3.20
C ARG A 49 14.55 2.71 -3.13
N LYS A 50 15.22 2.87 -4.25
CA LYS A 50 16.67 3.09 -4.31
C LYS A 50 17.09 4.38 -3.59
N LEU A 51 16.29 5.45 -3.73
CA LEU A 51 16.51 6.68 -2.98
C LEU A 51 16.39 6.44 -1.47
N ILE A 52 15.27 5.90 -1.02
CA ILE A 52 14.95 5.79 0.41
C ILE A 52 15.77 4.71 1.12
N ASP A 53 15.98 3.54 0.50
CA ASP A 53 16.60 2.40 1.17
C ASP A 53 18.12 2.37 1.00
N VAL A 54 18.66 3.00 -0.04
CA VAL A 54 20.09 2.92 -0.37
C VAL A 54 20.81 4.25 -0.27
N ALA A 55 20.25 5.33 -0.83
CA ALA A 55 20.93 6.59 -0.98
C ALA A 55 20.78 7.51 0.23
N ALA A 56 19.55 7.76 0.67
CA ALA A 56 19.26 8.74 1.71
C ALA A 56 19.64 8.29 3.13
N ARG A 57 20.04 9.24 3.96
CA ARG A 57 20.42 9.07 5.37
C ARG A 57 19.65 10.07 6.23
N PRO A 58 19.45 9.81 7.54
CA PRO A 58 18.82 10.77 8.44
C PRO A 58 19.47 12.15 8.36
N GLY A 59 18.64 13.18 8.23
CA GLY A 59 19.07 14.57 8.03
C GLY A 59 19.15 15.03 6.57
N ASP A 60 19.15 14.09 5.60
CA ASP A 60 19.12 14.45 4.19
C ASP A 60 17.76 15.07 3.79
N THR A 61 17.75 15.77 2.66
CA THR A 61 16.56 16.46 2.15
C THR A 61 16.16 15.89 0.81
N ILE A 62 14.88 15.53 0.68
CA ILE A 62 14.29 15.13 -0.58
C ILE A 62 13.48 16.28 -1.15
N LYS A 63 13.84 16.75 -2.35
CA LYS A 63 13.07 17.76 -3.07
C LYS A 63 12.18 17.13 -4.12
N VAL A 64 10.93 17.59 -4.17
CA VAL A 64 9.95 17.23 -5.20
C VAL A 64 9.40 18.49 -5.82
N ARG A 65 8.97 18.43 -7.06
CA ARG A 65 8.30 19.57 -7.68
C ARG A 65 7.00 19.90 -6.95
N LYS A 66 6.19 18.86 -6.67
CA LYS A 66 4.91 18.95 -5.98
C LYS A 66 4.64 17.65 -5.21
N LEU A 67 3.94 17.73 -4.07
CA LEU A 67 3.67 16.53 -3.25
C LEU A 67 2.89 15.43 -3.98
N ASP A 68 2.03 15.78 -4.95
CA ASP A 68 1.29 14.80 -5.74
C ASP A 68 2.21 13.87 -6.56
N ARG A 69 3.47 14.25 -6.77
CA ARG A 69 4.50 13.40 -7.37
C ARG A 69 4.97 12.28 -6.46
N LEU A 70 4.86 12.46 -5.14
CA LEU A 70 5.18 11.40 -4.17
C LEU A 70 4.14 10.30 -4.14
N ALA A 71 2.86 10.63 -4.33
CA ALA A 71 1.80 9.65 -4.18
C ALA A 71 0.64 9.92 -5.14
N GLY A 72 0.08 8.84 -5.70
CA GLY A 72 -1.09 8.90 -6.58
C GLY A 72 -2.42 8.88 -5.81
N SER A 73 -2.39 8.78 -4.47
CA SER A 73 -3.57 8.83 -3.61
C SER A 73 -3.21 9.46 -2.28
N GLU A 74 -4.20 10.01 -1.61
CA GLU A 74 -4.04 10.62 -0.29
C GLU A 74 -3.50 9.62 0.74
N ARG A 75 -4.03 8.39 0.75
CA ARG A 75 -3.54 7.31 1.63
C ARG A 75 -2.05 7.06 1.44
N LEU A 76 -1.62 6.93 0.20
CA LEU A 76 -0.22 6.68 -0.11
C LEU A 76 0.67 7.88 0.25
N MET A 77 0.16 9.11 0.09
CA MET A 77 0.86 10.33 0.52
C MET A 77 1.16 10.26 2.02
N ILE A 78 0.18 9.87 2.81
CA ILE A 78 0.29 9.71 4.25
C ILE A 78 1.36 8.69 4.61
N GLU A 79 1.31 7.51 3.99
CA GLU A 79 2.28 6.43 4.21
C GLU A 79 3.71 6.91 3.89
N VAL A 80 3.89 7.62 2.77
CA VAL A 80 5.19 8.18 2.36
C VAL A 80 5.67 9.25 3.34
N LEU A 81 4.80 10.17 3.74
CA LEU A 81 5.18 11.24 4.67
C LEU A 81 5.53 10.66 6.05
N SER A 82 4.81 9.65 6.54
CA SER A 82 5.15 8.95 7.78
C SER A 82 6.51 8.25 7.67
N GLU A 83 6.75 7.54 6.57
CA GLU A 83 8.04 6.87 6.32
C GLU A 83 9.21 7.86 6.33
N LEU A 84 9.06 9.02 5.70
CA LEU A 84 10.11 10.06 5.70
C LEU A 84 10.38 10.59 7.11
N ASN A 85 9.33 10.83 7.89
CA ASN A 85 9.46 11.28 9.26
C ASN A 85 10.19 10.23 10.13
N ASP A 86 9.79 8.97 10.05
CA ASP A 86 10.36 7.87 10.82
C ASP A 86 11.84 7.64 10.49
N ARG A 87 12.23 7.92 9.25
CA ARG A 87 13.62 7.86 8.78
C ARG A 87 14.43 9.13 9.06
N GLY A 88 13.80 10.17 9.61
CA GLY A 88 14.44 11.46 9.87
C GLY A 88 14.86 12.20 8.61
N LEU A 89 14.15 12.01 7.50
CA LEU A 89 14.38 12.65 6.21
C LEU A 89 13.55 13.93 6.08
N ASN A 90 14.15 14.99 5.55
CA ASN A 90 13.44 16.22 5.25
C ASN A 90 12.78 16.15 3.88
N ILE A 91 11.67 16.89 3.72
CA ILE A 91 11.00 17.07 2.43
C ILE A 91 10.78 18.55 2.12
N VAL A 92 10.99 18.91 0.86
CA VAL A 92 10.74 20.25 0.32
C VAL A 92 9.97 20.14 -0.99
N SER A 93 8.85 20.84 -1.09
CA SER A 93 8.10 20.99 -2.36
C SER A 93 8.49 22.32 -3.02
N LEU A 94 8.90 22.28 -4.31
CA LEU A 94 9.32 23.48 -5.02
C LEU A 94 8.15 24.43 -5.32
N THR A 95 6.94 23.90 -5.52
CA THR A 95 5.76 24.69 -5.85
C THR A 95 4.82 24.93 -4.68
N GLU A 96 5.10 24.36 -3.51
CA GLU A 96 4.29 24.44 -2.29
C GLU A 96 5.17 24.91 -1.13
N PRO A 97 5.45 26.22 -0.99
CA PRO A 97 6.44 26.73 -0.03
C PRO A 97 6.15 26.41 1.44
N ALA A 98 4.88 26.14 1.77
CA ALA A 98 4.48 25.68 3.11
C ALA A 98 5.01 24.27 3.45
N ILE A 99 5.42 23.52 2.43
CA ILE A 99 5.96 22.15 2.57
C ILE A 99 7.49 22.21 2.48
N ASP A 100 8.10 22.66 3.57
CA ASP A 100 9.54 22.69 3.76
C ASP A 100 9.87 22.29 5.20
N THR A 101 10.15 21.00 5.40
CA THR A 101 10.48 20.46 6.73
C THR A 101 11.90 20.80 7.20
N THR A 102 12.69 21.54 6.44
CA THR A 102 13.97 22.08 6.90
C THR A 102 13.76 23.29 7.82
N THR A 103 12.60 23.93 7.74
CA THR A 103 12.21 25.06 8.59
C THR A 103 11.44 24.62 9.83
N PRO A 104 11.53 25.33 10.97
CA PRO A 104 10.72 25.01 12.17
C PRO A 104 9.21 25.05 11.90
N MET A 105 8.74 26.02 11.14
CA MET A 105 7.32 26.15 10.79
C MET A 105 6.87 25.01 9.88
N GLY A 106 7.64 24.68 8.86
CA GLY A 106 7.33 23.55 7.97
C GLY A 106 7.34 22.22 8.70
N LYS A 107 8.25 22.00 9.66
CA LYS A 107 8.21 20.82 10.55
C LYS A 107 6.93 20.75 11.38
N ALA A 108 6.50 21.87 11.95
CA ALA A 108 5.27 21.92 12.73
C ALA A 108 4.03 21.60 11.87
N LEU A 109 3.90 22.23 10.69
CA LEU A 109 2.83 21.97 9.74
C LEU A 109 2.84 20.52 9.25
N TYR A 110 4.01 20.00 8.94
CA TYR A 110 4.19 18.61 8.54
C TYR A 110 3.75 17.63 9.64
N GLY A 111 4.13 17.90 10.90
CA GLY A 111 3.70 17.10 12.05
C GLY A 111 2.17 17.05 12.18
N ILE A 112 1.49 18.18 11.97
CA ILE A 112 0.02 18.23 11.96
C ILE A 112 -0.54 17.35 10.84
N VAL A 113 0.00 17.44 9.63
CA VAL A 113 -0.42 16.61 8.49
C VAL A 113 -0.25 15.13 8.80
N VAL A 114 0.89 14.71 9.36
CA VAL A 114 1.15 13.31 9.74
C VAL A 114 0.14 12.82 10.79
N VAL A 115 -0.18 13.64 11.81
CA VAL A 115 -1.17 13.28 12.84
C VAL A 115 -2.57 13.11 12.25
N PHE A 116 -3.04 14.03 11.39
CA PHE A 116 -4.33 13.89 10.71
C PHE A 116 -4.37 12.66 9.82
N ALA A 117 -3.29 12.39 9.20
CA ALA A 117 -3.07 11.24 8.38
C ALA A 117 -3.25 9.92 9.15
N GLN A 118 -2.59 9.80 10.29
CA GLN A 118 -2.73 8.65 11.16
C GLN A 118 -4.16 8.49 11.67
N LEU A 119 -4.77 9.57 12.14
CA LEU A 119 -6.16 9.59 12.59
C LEU A 119 -7.11 9.04 11.52
N ARG A 120 -6.91 9.41 10.26
CA ARG A 120 -7.72 8.90 9.15
C ARG A 120 -7.56 7.39 8.95
N VAL A 121 -6.33 6.86 9.01
CA VAL A 121 -6.06 5.42 8.92
C VAL A 121 -6.78 4.68 10.04
N ASP A 122 -6.68 5.18 11.26
CA ASP A 122 -7.29 4.57 12.44
C ASP A 122 -8.83 4.60 12.37
N THR A 123 -9.40 5.72 11.88
CA THR A 123 -10.84 5.84 11.64
C THR A 123 -11.33 4.81 10.60
N ILE A 124 -10.59 4.62 9.50
CA ILE A 124 -10.94 3.62 8.47
C ILE A 124 -10.88 2.21 9.04
N ARG A 125 -9.86 1.89 9.84
CA ARG A 125 -9.73 0.58 10.49
C ARG A 125 -10.91 0.32 11.44
N GLU A 126 -11.25 1.30 12.27
CA GLU A 126 -12.36 1.20 13.21
C GLU A 126 -13.70 1.02 12.48
N ASN A 127 -13.99 1.83 11.47
CA ASN A 127 -15.20 1.69 10.66
C ASN A 127 -15.28 0.32 9.96
N THR A 128 -14.15 -0.22 9.50
CA THR A 128 -14.08 -1.57 8.90
C THR A 128 -14.37 -2.63 9.96
N ARG A 129 -13.80 -2.51 11.16
CA ARG A 129 -14.06 -3.42 12.29
C ARG A 129 -15.54 -3.44 12.65
N LEU A 130 -16.12 -2.27 12.87
CA LEU A 130 -17.55 -2.12 13.19
C LEU A 130 -18.45 -2.67 12.08
N GLY A 131 -18.11 -2.40 10.82
CA GLY A 131 -18.85 -2.95 9.67
C GLY A 131 -18.80 -4.48 9.59
N LEU A 132 -17.66 -5.09 9.89
CA LEU A 132 -17.50 -6.54 9.94
C LEU A 132 -18.26 -7.16 11.12
N GLU A 133 -18.24 -6.53 12.29
CA GLU A 133 -19.02 -6.97 13.45
C GLU A 133 -20.51 -6.90 13.19
N HIS A 134 -20.99 -5.81 12.59
CA HIS A 134 -22.38 -5.68 12.18
C HIS A 134 -22.78 -6.73 11.15
N ALA A 135 -21.94 -6.98 10.13
CA ALA A 135 -22.21 -8.04 9.15
C ALA A 135 -22.32 -9.43 9.82
N ARG A 136 -21.40 -9.72 10.76
CA ARG A 136 -21.43 -10.99 11.52
C ARG A 136 -22.66 -11.12 12.40
N SER A 137 -23.11 -10.06 13.06
CA SER A 137 -24.33 -10.06 13.86
C SER A 137 -25.59 -10.34 13.03
N GLN A 138 -25.54 -10.03 11.72
CA GLN A 138 -26.58 -10.38 10.75
C GLN A 138 -26.39 -11.76 10.09
N GLY A 139 -25.47 -12.59 10.60
CA GLY A 139 -25.17 -13.91 10.04
C GLY A 139 -24.39 -13.89 8.72
N ARG A 140 -23.90 -12.73 8.29
CA ARG A 140 -23.09 -12.61 7.07
C ARG A 140 -21.64 -12.96 7.39
N VAL A 141 -21.17 -14.08 6.85
CA VAL A 141 -19.75 -14.48 6.98
C VAL A 141 -19.03 -14.11 5.69
N GLY A 142 -18.05 -13.23 5.81
CA GLY A 142 -17.20 -12.86 4.68
C GLY A 142 -16.29 -14.00 4.25
N GLY A 143 -15.73 -13.88 3.06
CA GLY A 143 -14.81 -14.83 2.48
C GLY A 143 -15.39 -15.56 1.27
N ARG A 144 -14.58 -16.48 0.70
CA ARG A 144 -15.01 -17.30 -0.43
C ARG A 144 -16.08 -18.29 0.04
N PRO A 145 -17.24 -18.40 -0.63
CA PRO A 145 -18.26 -19.39 -0.30
C PRO A 145 -17.65 -20.80 -0.23
N THR A 146 -18.10 -21.59 0.77
CA THR A 146 -17.62 -22.96 0.88
C THR A 146 -18.10 -23.78 -0.30
N VAL A 147 -17.20 -24.54 -0.91
CA VAL A 147 -17.56 -25.51 -1.97
C VAL A 147 -18.24 -26.76 -1.41
N MET A 148 -18.09 -27.01 -0.09
CA MET A 148 -18.75 -28.10 0.63
C MET A 148 -20.00 -27.56 1.31
N THR A 149 -21.12 -27.55 0.57
CA THR A 149 -22.46 -27.23 1.12
C THR A 149 -22.95 -28.35 2.05
N ALA A 150 -23.96 -28.08 2.87
CA ALA A 150 -24.55 -29.08 3.75
C ALA A 150 -24.98 -30.35 2.99
N GLU A 151 -25.59 -30.17 1.81
CA GLU A 151 -25.99 -31.25 0.92
C GLU A 151 -24.80 -32.09 0.43
N ARG A 152 -23.71 -31.43 0.01
CA ARG A 152 -22.48 -32.10 -0.42
C ARG A 152 -21.80 -32.84 0.73
N ILE A 153 -21.86 -32.30 1.95
CA ILE A 153 -21.32 -32.97 3.14
C ILE A 153 -22.12 -34.23 3.41
N ALA A 154 -23.46 -34.18 3.41
CA ALA A 154 -24.32 -35.34 3.60
C ALA A 154 -24.10 -36.44 2.53
N ALA A 155 -23.97 -36.02 1.26
CA ALA A 155 -23.64 -36.94 0.18
C ALA A 155 -22.26 -37.58 0.36
N ALA A 156 -21.26 -36.80 0.75
CA ALA A 156 -19.89 -37.27 1.03
C ALA A 156 -19.86 -38.28 2.20
N GLN A 157 -20.64 -38.04 3.26
CA GLN A 157 -20.77 -38.95 4.40
C GLN A 157 -21.37 -40.28 3.98
N LYS A 158 -22.46 -40.26 3.18
CA LYS A 158 -23.08 -41.50 2.65
C LYS A 158 -22.11 -42.30 1.80
N MET A 159 -21.42 -41.64 0.85
CA MET A 159 -20.42 -42.30 0.02
C MET A 159 -19.24 -42.86 0.84
N ARG A 160 -18.89 -42.20 1.92
CA ARG A 160 -17.82 -42.66 2.83
C ARG A 160 -18.24 -43.88 3.62
N ALA A 161 -19.50 -43.96 4.05
CA ALA A 161 -20.12 -45.17 4.68
C ALA A 161 -20.14 -46.38 3.75
N GLU A 162 -20.21 -46.14 2.45
CA GLU A 162 -20.09 -47.16 1.40
C GLU A 162 -18.63 -47.52 1.05
N ASN A 163 -17.67 -47.12 1.89
CA ASN A 163 -16.20 -47.34 1.74
C ASN A 163 -15.57 -46.70 0.49
N GLN A 164 -16.18 -45.68 -0.10
CA GLN A 164 -15.58 -44.98 -1.23
C GLN A 164 -14.41 -44.11 -0.81
N SER A 165 -13.37 -43.98 -1.66
CA SER A 165 -12.20 -43.22 -1.37
C SER A 165 -12.46 -41.70 -1.45
N TYR A 166 -11.75 -40.88 -0.67
CA TYR A 166 -11.85 -39.42 -0.70
C TYR A 166 -11.60 -38.83 -2.10
N ALA A 167 -10.73 -39.45 -2.87
CA ALA A 167 -10.46 -39.04 -4.25
C ALA A 167 -11.65 -39.29 -5.17
N HIS A 168 -12.32 -40.43 -5.01
CA HIS A 168 -13.54 -40.75 -5.76
C HIS A 168 -14.68 -39.79 -5.39
N ILE A 169 -14.92 -39.59 -4.09
CA ILE A 169 -15.92 -38.64 -3.58
C ILE A 169 -15.70 -37.24 -4.13
N GLY A 170 -14.45 -36.76 -4.10
CA GLY A 170 -14.10 -35.47 -4.64
C GLY A 170 -14.41 -35.32 -6.12
N ARG A 171 -14.15 -36.37 -6.91
CA ARG A 171 -14.44 -36.41 -8.34
C ARG A 171 -15.96 -36.39 -8.61
N VAL A 172 -16.71 -37.17 -7.88
CA VAL A 172 -18.18 -37.25 -8.05
C VAL A 172 -18.86 -35.93 -7.67
N LEU A 173 -18.40 -35.28 -6.57
CA LEU A 173 -18.98 -34.03 -6.10
C LEU A 173 -18.43 -32.80 -6.80
N GLY A 174 -17.47 -32.95 -7.71
CA GLY A 174 -16.83 -31.84 -8.41
C GLY A 174 -16.01 -30.91 -7.49
N VAL A 175 -15.36 -31.45 -6.43
CA VAL A 175 -14.59 -30.71 -5.44
C VAL A 175 -13.21 -31.34 -5.21
N GLY A 176 -12.27 -30.56 -4.72
CA GLY A 176 -10.94 -31.08 -4.42
C GLY A 176 -10.96 -32.10 -3.27
N THR A 177 -10.16 -33.17 -3.38
CA THR A 177 -10.01 -34.21 -2.35
C THR A 177 -9.72 -33.64 -0.95
N SER A 178 -8.86 -32.61 -0.86
CA SER A 178 -8.55 -31.91 0.40
C SER A 178 -9.76 -31.20 1.03
N SER A 179 -10.73 -30.78 0.21
CA SER A 179 -11.96 -30.16 0.70
C SER A 179 -12.89 -31.22 1.30
N VAL A 180 -12.95 -32.40 0.69
CA VAL A 180 -13.73 -33.54 1.23
C VAL A 180 -13.16 -34.00 2.56
N ILE A 181 -11.83 -34.21 2.63
CA ILE A 181 -11.15 -34.60 3.88
C ILE A 181 -11.42 -33.61 5.01
N ARG A 182 -11.24 -32.31 4.77
CA ARG A 182 -11.48 -31.27 5.78
C ARG A 182 -12.95 -31.18 6.21
N ALA A 183 -13.88 -31.46 5.32
CA ALA A 183 -15.28 -31.37 5.64
C ALA A 183 -15.78 -32.60 6.44
N LEU A 184 -15.18 -33.78 6.25
CA LEU A 184 -15.54 -35.01 6.95
C LEU A 184 -14.72 -35.23 8.24
N ALA A 185 -13.66 -34.42 8.47
CA ALA A 185 -12.85 -34.46 9.69
C ALA A 185 -13.40 -33.57 10.82
N LYS A 186 -14.47 -32.82 10.57
CA LYS A 186 -15.22 -32.01 11.55
C LYS A 186 -16.38 -32.81 12.11
#